data_af02dadfec5550110fe98474029ae503
#
_entry.id   af02dadfec5550110fe98474029ae503
#
_cell.length_a   1.000
_cell.length_b   1.000
_cell.length_c   1.000
_cell.angle_alpha   90.00
_cell.angle_beta   90.00
_cell.angle_gamma   90.00
#
_symmetry.space_group_name_H-M   'P 1'
#
loop_
_entity.id
_entity.type
_entity.pdbx_description
1 polymer ?
#
loop_
_entity_poly.entity_id
_entity_poly.type
_entity_poly.pdbx_seq_one_letter_code
_entity_poly.pdbx_strand_id
1 'polypeptide(L)'
;ELVKSRIASSMPFCGRYRLIDFALSSMQNAGIHNVGVIMQRDYQSLLDHLGSGKDWDMDRRIGGLKMLPPFGLPEYHTGNYTGTIEALNAVSTYVHDIKEKYIVMMHGNLAANLDLNDVIRSHKKSGAEITAICTEDTPEYKHHRYVPDSDGFARRMIFNQTEAGEGVASLEAYIISKDLLVRSMDACAAQNRYHFHRDVIASYLENGGKVGVYVHPGYAKRIRSVGAYFTSSMDMLKAENMQLALLVLLVQCRECYQLM
;
A
#
# COMPACT_ATOMS: atom_id res chain seq x y z
N GLU A 1 -16.76 -5.64 15.63
CA GLU A 1 -17.86 -4.66 15.36
C GLU A 1 -17.39 -3.49 14.49
N LEU A 2 -16.18 -2.93 14.68
CA LEU A 2 -15.71 -1.74 13.94
C LEU A 2 -15.68 -1.90 12.41
N VAL A 3 -15.44 -3.10 11.90
CA VAL A 3 -15.40 -3.43 10.46
C VAL A 3 -16.59 -4.29 10.02
N LYS A 4 -17.69 -4.27 10.72
CA LYS A 4 -18.87 -5.11 10.41
C LYS A 4 -19.55 -4.69 9.08
N SER A 5 -19.49 -3.41 8.74
CA SER A 5 -20.15 -2.82 7.57
C SER A 5 -19.23 -1.91 6.76
N ARG A 6 -17.90 -2.01 6.96
CA ARG A 6 -16.91 -1.19 6.25
C ARG A 6 -15.56 -1.88 6.22
N ILE A 7 -14.77 -1.58 5.20
CA ILE A 7 -13.39 -2.06 5.08
C ILE A 7 -12.44 -1.25 5.98
N ALA A 8 -11.32 -1.86 6.38
CA ALA A 8 -10.35 -1.24 7.30
C ALA A 8 -9.83 0.12 6.82
N SER A 9 -9.59 0.28 5.52
CA SER A 9 -9.13 1.54 4.93
C SER A 9 -10.09 2.71 5.09
N SER A 10 -11.40 2.44 5.29
CA SER A 10 -12.40 3.48 5.55
C SER A 10 -12.60 3.81 7.02
N MET A 11 -11.80 3.22 7.93
CA MET A 11 -11.88 3.50 9.36
C MET A 11 -11.44 4.94 9.66
N PRO A 12 -12.22 5.71 10.46
CA PRO A 12 -11.80 7.02 10.94
C PRO A 12 -10.50 6.92 11.72
N PHE A 13 -9.59 7.85 11.50
CA PHE A 13 -8.28 7.90 12.17
C PHE A 13 -7.84 9.35 12.31
N CYS A 14 -7.21 9.73 13.43
CA CYS A 14 -6.78 11.11 13.70
C CYS A 14 -7.89 12.16 13.54
N GLY A 15 -9.08 11.88 14.09
CA GLY A 15 -10.22 12.79 14.06
C GLY A 15 -11.06 12.67 12.80
N ARG A 16 -10.89 13.57 11.81
CA ARG A 16 -11.72 13.62 10.59
C ARG A 16 -11.25 12.73 9.44
N TYR A 17 -10.03 12.21 9.53
CA TYR A 17 -9.40 11.44 8.45
C TYR A 17 -9.78 9.97 8.50
N ARG A 18 -9.43 9.25 7.42
CA ARG A 18 -9.52 7.79 7.34
C ARG A 18 -8.16 7.21 7.03
N LEU A 19 -7.95 5.93 7.29
CA LEU A 19 -6.65 5.28 7.09
C LEU A 19 -6.13 5.39 5.65
N ILE A 20 -7.02 5.36 4.66
CA ILE A 20 -6.63 5.49 3.25
C ILE A 20 -6.01 6.85 2.92
N ASP A 21 -6.37 7.89 3.68
CA ASP A 21 -5.91 9.26 3.40
C ASP A 21 -4.38 9.37 3.48
N PHE A 22 -3.73 8.56 4.33
CA PHE A 22 -2.27 8.50 4.41
C PHE A 22 -1.64 8.00 3.11
N ALA A 23 -2.19 6.93 2.52
CA ALA A 23 -1.71 6.39 1.26
C ALA A 23 -1.91 7.38 0.11
N LEU A 24 -3.11 7.96 -0.01
CA LEU A 24 -3.43 8.91 -1.07
C LEU A 24 -2.63 10.21 -0.96
N SER A 25 -2.44 10.72 0.26
CA SER A 25 -1.62 11.91 0.49
C SER A 25 -0.14 11.67 0.19
N SER A 26 0.40 10.49 0.55
CA SER A 26 1.77 10.11 0.18
C SER A 26 1.95 10.03 -1.34
N MET A 27 0.96 9.49 -2.07
CA MET A 27 0.97 9.44 -3.53
C MET A 27 0.88 10.85 -4.14
N GLN A 28 -0.03 11.68 -3.66
CA GLN A 28 -0.20 13.05 -4.14
C GLN A 28 1.06 13.90 -3.90
N ASN A 29 1.69 13.80 -2.72
CA ASN A 29 2.95 14.47 -2.40
C ASN A 29 4.10 14.06 -3.32
N ALA A 30 4.07 12.83 -3.84
CA ALA A 30 5.04 12.33 -4.82
C ALA A 30 4.66 12.63 -6.28
N GLY A 31 3.58 13.38 -6.52
CA GLY A 31 3.09 13.67 -7.86
C GLY A 31 2.48 12.47 -8.59
N ILE A 32 2.10 11.43 -7.85
CA ILE A 32 1.43 10.24 -8.41
C ILE A 32 -0.07 10.54 -8.47
N HIS A 33 -0.56 10.84 -9.66
CA HIS A 33 -1.96 11.21 -9.87
C HIS A 33 -2.80 10.14 -10.58
N ASN A 34 -2.19 9.09 -11.13
CA ASN A 34 -2.91 7.95 -11.71
C ASN A 34 -3.00 6.86 -10.64
N VAL A 35 -4.11 6.84 -9.91
CA VAL A 35 -4.28 5.98 -8.73
C VAL A 35 -5.52 5.12 -8.88
N GLY A 36 -5.35 3.80 -8.79
CA GLY A 36 -6.45 2.83 -8.72
C GLY A 36 -6.66 2.33 -7.30
N VAL A 37 -7.86 2.48 -6.77
CA VAL A 37 -8.23 1.93 -5.47
C VAL A 37 -9.04 0.64 -5.68
N ILE A 38 -8.36 -0.50 -5.52
CA ILE A 38 -9.00 -1.81 -5.59
C ILE A 38 -9.74 -2.07 -4.29
N MET A 39 -11.01 -2.35 -4.39
CA MET A 39 -11.91 -2.49 -3.25
C MET A 39 -12.35 -3.94 -3.07
N GLN A 40 -12.75 -4.28 -1.86
CA GLN A 40 -13.40 -5.54 -1.52
C GLN A 40 -14.85 -5.26 -1.11
N ARG A 41 -15.61 -6.30 -0.73
CA ARG A 41 -16.96 -6.15 -0.20
C ARG A 41 -17.04 -5.08 0.91
N ASP A 42 -18.19 -4.51 1.12
CA ASP A 42 -18.48 -3.47 2.14
C ASP A 42 -17.75 -2.13 1.88
N TYR A 43 -17.55 -1.79 0.61
CA TYR A 43 -16.77 -0.62 0.17
C TYR A 43 -17.58 0.70 0.12
N GLN A 44 -18.91 0.70 0.34
CA GLN A 44 -19.73 1.89 0.18
C GLN A 44 -19.22 3.09 1.00
N SER A 45 -18.89 2.86 2.27
CA SER A 45 -18.33 3.91 3.13
C SER A 45 -16.98 4.46 2.63
N LEU A 46 -16.21 3.67 1.87
CA LEU A 46 -14.99 4.13 1.24
C LEU A 46 -15.28 4.98 0.01
N LEU A 47 -16.21 4.55 -0.84
CA LEU A 47 -16.67 5.33 -2.00
C LEU A 47 -17.19 6.71 -1.60
N ASP A 48 -18.04 6.77 -0.56
CA ASP A 48 -18.62 8.02 -0.07
C ASP A 48 -17.52 8.99 0.42
N HIS A 49 -16.43 8.46 0.99
CA HIS A 49 -15.31 9.27 1.45
C HIS A 49 -14.43 9.76 0.31
N LEU A 50 -14.12 8.90 -0.64
CA LEU A 50 -13.22 9.21 -1.75
C LEU A 50 -13.82 10.24 -2.73
N GLY A 51 -15.14 10.21 -2.91
CA GLY A 51 -15.82 11.09 -3.83
C GLY A 51 -15.18 11.05 -5.23
N SER A 52 -14.87 12.21 -5.78
CA SER A 52 -14.13 12.32 -7.06
C SER A 52 -12.60 12.29 -6.90
N GLY A 53 -12.07 12.22 -5.70
CA GLY A 53 -10.63 12.35 -5.42
C GLY A 53 -10.14 13.81 -5.39
N LYS A 54 -11.05 14.78 -5.32
CA LYS A 54 -10.73 16.22 -5.34
C LYS A 54 -9.81 16.61 -4.18
N ASP A 55 -10.00 16.04 -3.01
CA ASP A 55 -9.22 16.35 -1.80
C ASP A 55 -7.72 16.03 -1.97
N TRP A 56 -7.37 15.16 -2.91
CA TRP A 56 -5.99 14.79 -3.25
C TRP A 56 -5.54 15.29 -4.63
N ASP A 57 -6.25 16.25 -5.24
CA ASP A 57 -5.98 16.73 -6.60
C ASP A 57 -5.95 15.57 -7.64
N MET A 58 -6.81 14.58 -7.44
CA MET A 58 -6.94 13.42 -8.31
C MET A 58 -8.26 13.42 -9.11
N ASP A 59 -9.02 14.51 -9.10
CA ASP A 59 -10.18 14.74 -9.97
C ASP A 59 -9.70 15.25 -11.33
N ARG A 60 -9.19 14.34 -12.15
CA ARG A 60 -8.52 14.67 -13.43
C ARG A 60 -9.10 13.87 -14.57
N ARG A 61 -9.17 14.50 -15.75
CA ARG A 61 -9.65 13.86 -16.98
C ARG A 61 -8.74 12.72 -17.45
N ILE A 62 -7.42 12.86 -17.27
CA ILE A 62 -6.40 11.86 -17.63
C ILE A 62 -5.65 11.47 -16.37
N GLY A 63 -5.59 10.18 -16.08
CA GLY A 63 -5.15 9.68 -14.78
C GLY A 63 -6.27 9.83 -13.73
N GLY A 64 -5.94 10.41 -12.57
CA GLY A 64 -6.88 10.64 -11.49
C GLY A 64 -7.17 9.40 -10.65
N LEU A 65 -8.12 9.55 -9.73
CA LEU A 65 -8.56 8.48 -8.86
C LEU A 65 -9.56 7.58 -9.59
N LYS A 66 -9.23 6.32 -9.72
CA LYS A 66 -10.13 5.29 -10.25
C LYS A 66 -10.56 4.35 -9.14
N MET A 67 -11.83 4.26 -8.92
CA MET A 67 -12.44 3.32 -7.98
C MET A 67 -12.70 2.01 -8.71
N LEU A 68 -12.15 0.94 -8.16
CA LEU A 68 -12.14 -0.40 -8.76
C LEU A 68 -12.85 -1.35 -7.79
N PRO A 69 -14.20 -1.31 -7.73
CA PRO A 69 -14.98 -2.23 -6.92
C PRO A 69 -14.85 -3.65 -7.47
N PRO A 70 -15.18 -4.68 -6.66
CA PRO A 70 -15.13 -6.05 -7.14
C PRO A 70 -16.19 -6.26 -8.24
N PHE A 71 -15.70 -6.47 -9.46
CA PHE A 71 -16.53 -6.89 -10.59
C PHE A 71 -16.40 -8.38 -10.74
N GLY A 72 -17.49 -9.10 -10.69
CA GLY A 72 -17.52 -10.53 -10.92
C GLY A 72 -18.95 -11.04 -10.99
N LEU A 73 -19.14 -12.18 -11.63
CA LEU A 73 -20.41 -12.87 -11.60
C LEU A 73 -20.72 -13.25 -10.13
N PRO A 74 -21.90 -12.95 -9.61
CA PRO A 74 -22.28 -13.21 -8.21
C PRO A 74 -22.07 -14.67 -7.78
N GLU A 75 -22.07 -15.59 -8.73
CA GLU A 75 -21.93 -17.04 -8.53
C GLU A 75 -20.51 -17.47 -8.14
N TYR A 76 -19.48 -16.66 -8.45
CA TYR A 76 -18.07 -17.07 -8.28
C TYR A 76 -17.25 -16.16 -7.38
N HIS A 77 -17.73 -14.96 -7.06
CA HIS A 77 -17.00 -14.00 -6.25
C HIS A 77 -17.80 -13.52 -5.05
N THR A 78 -17.30 -13.81 -3.87
CA THR A 78 -17.86 -13.32 -2.58
C THR A 78 -17.65 -11.81 -2.39
N GLY A 79 -17.00 -11.12 -3.33
CA GLY A 79 -16.54 -9.74 -3.20
C GLY A 79 -15.29 -9.58 -2.35
N ASN A 80 -14.68 -10.70 -1.92
CA ASN A 80 -13.40 -10.75 -1.23
C ASN A 80 -12.38 -11.49 -2.09
N TYR A 81 -11.17 -10.97 -2.14
CA TYR A 81 -10.05 -11.61 -2.82
C TYR A 81 -9.24 -12.47 -1.85
N THR A 82 -8.77 -13.62 -2.30
CA THR A 82 -7.90 -14.52 -1.55
C THR A 82 -6.51 -13.90 -1.34
N GLY A 83 -6.06 -13.12 -2.32
CA GLY A 83 -4.74 -12.47 -2.27
C GLY A 83 -4.63 -11.28 -3.22
N THR A 84 -3.51 -10.58 -3.11
CA THR A 84 -3.25 -9.35 -3.88
C THR A 84 -3.20 -9.61 -5.39
N ILE A 85 -2.70 -10.77 -5.82
CA ILE A 85 -2.64 -11.12 -7.26
C ILE A 85 -4.05 -11.34 -7.82
N GLU A 86 -4.94 -11.99 -7.08
CA GLU A 86 -6.33 -12.15 -7.50
C GLU A 86 -7.02 -10.79 -7.64
N ALA A 87 -6.79 -9.89 -6.67
CA ALA A 87 -7.33 -8.53 -6.72
C ALA A 87 -6.81 -7.74 -7.94
N LEU A 88 -5.53 -7.85 -8.27
CA LEU A 88 -4.93 -7.23 -9.45
C LEU A 88 -5.47 -7.83 -10.76
N ASN A 89 -5.64 -9.15 -10.81
CA ASN A 89 -6.21 -9.83 -11.98
C ASN A 89 -7.66 -9.43 -12.23
N ALA A 90 -8.45 -9.21 -11.17
CA ALA A 90 -9.82 -8.72 -11.30
C ALA A 90 -9.91 -7.34 -11.98
N VAL A 91 -8.83 -6.56 -11.92
CA VAL A 91 -8.72 -5.23 -12.53
C VAL A 91 -7.62 -5.18 -13.61
N SER A 92 -7.33 -6.31 -14.23
CA SER A 92 -6.22 -6.48 -15.19
C SER A 92 -6.23 -5.43 -16.31
N THR A 93 -7.40 -5.13 -16.88
CA THR A 93 -7.54 -4.08 -17.90
C THR A 93 -6.96 -2.75 -17.44
N TYR A 94 -7.27 -2.33 -16.20
CA TYR A 94 -6.71 -1.10 -15.64
C TYR A 94 -5.19 -1.19 -15.52
N VAL A 95 -4.64 -2.31 -15.03
CA VAL A 95 -3.19 -2.50 -14.87
C VAL A 95 -2.48 -2.50 -16.23
N HIS A 96 -3.05 -3.15 -17.24
CA HIS A 96 -2.50 -3.16 -18.59
C HIS A 96 -2.49 -1.77 -19.25
N ASP A 97 -3.49 -0.94 -18.96
CA ASP A 97 -3.62 0.42 -19.51
C ASP A 97 -2.68 1.44 -18.88
N ILE A 98 -2.06 1.17 -17.73
CA ILE A 98 -1.05 2.02 -17.09
C ILE A 98 0.10 2.29 -18.09
N LYS A 99 0.50 3.54 -18.23
CA LYS A 99 1.59 3.95 -19.13
C LYS A 99 2.92 4.13 -18.42
N GLU A 100 2.87 4.30 -17.12
CA GLU A 100 4.02 4.51 -16.25
C GLU A 100 4.89 3.25 -16.15
N LYS A 101 6.21 3.44 -16.10
CA LYS A 101 7.19 2.35 -16.02
C LYS A 101 7.16 1.62 -14.68
N TYR A 102 6.84 2.35 -13.61
CA TYR A 102 6.83 1.82 -12.24
C TYR A 102 5.45 1.99 -11.61
N ILE A 103 5.08 1.03 -10.80
CA ILE A 103 3.82 1.02 -10.05
C ILE A 103 4.17 1.00 -8.55
N VAL A 104 3.53 1.90 -7.80
CA VAL A 104 3.54 1.87 -6.34
C VAL A 104 2.32 1.11 -5.88
N MET A 105 2.53 0.07 -5.10
CA MET A 105 1.47 -0.73 -4.49
C MET A 105 1.52 -0.54 -2.98
N MET A 106 0.41 -0.21 -2.36
CA MET A 106 0.31 -0.12 -0.90
C MET A 106 -1.12 -0.40 -0.42
N HIS A 107 -1.22 -0.80 0.84
CA HIS A 107 -2.51 -1.05 1.46
C HIS A 107 -3.11 0.24 2.03
N GLY A 108 -4.41 0.44 1.83
CA GLY A 108 -5.15 1.59 2.37
C GLY A 108 -5.35 1.59 3.90
N ASN A 109 -4.87 0.58 4.61
CA ASN A 109 -4.87 0.51 6.08
C ASN A 109 -3.48 0.73 6.69
N LEU A 110 -2.58 1.36 5.95
CA LEU A 110 -1.23 1.73 6.39
C LEU A 110 -1.26 3.17 6.92
N ALA A 111 -1.05 3.34 8.22
CA ALA A 111 -0.84 4.63 8.86
C ALA A 111 0.66 4.95 8.82
N ALA A 112 1.09 5.71 7.84
CA ALA A 112 2.48 6.10 7.64
C ALA A 112 2.57 7.40 6.84
N ASN A 113 3.57 8.21 7.10
CA ASN A 113 3.94 9.34 6.26
C ASN A 113 5.13 8.94 5.39
N LEU A 114 4.86 8.29 4.25
CA LEU A 114 5.91 7.84 3.36
C LEU A 114 6.34 8.96 2.40
N ASP A 115 7.63 9.34 2.44
CA ASP A 115 8.23 10.08 1.34
C ASP A 115 8.47 9.16 0.15
N LEU A 116 7.44 9.00 -0.68
CA LEU A 116 7.53 8.16 -1.88
C LEU A 116 8.55 8.69 -2.90
N ASN A 117 8.88 9.99 -2.90
CA ASN A 117 9.95 10.52 -3.75
C ASN A 117 11.31 9.93 -3.36
N ASP A 118 11.57 9.80 -2.05
CA ASP A 118 12.81 9.17 -1.58
C ASP A 118 12.86 7.68 -1.90
N VAL A 119 11.74 6.97 -1.68
CA VAL A 119 11.61 5.56 -2.07
C VAL A 119 11.85 5.36 -3.57
N ILE A 120 11.24 6.21 -4.43
CA ILE A 120 11.40 6.14 -5.88
C ILE A 120 12.86 6.43 -6.29
N ARG A 121 13.53 7.41 -5.65
CA ARG A 121 14.95 7.68 -5.88
C ARG A 121 15.81 6.47 -5.54
N SER A 122 15.58 5.89 -4.37
CA SER A 122 16.27 4.68 -3.91
C SER A 122 16.06 3.51 -4.87
N HIS A 123 14.81 3.27 -5.29
CA HIS A 123 14.46 2.23 -6.26
C HIS A 123 15.22 2.41 -7.59
N LYS A 124 15.18 3.63 -8.15
CA LYS A 124 15.89 3.92 -9.41
C LYS A 124 17.41 3.78 -9.29
N LYS A 125 17.98 4.18 -8.14
CA LYS A 125 19.41 4.08 -7.88
C LYS A 125 19.87 2.64 -7.73
N SER A 126 19.08 1.79 -7.09
CA SER A 126 19.43 0.37 -6.88
C SER A 126 19.37 -0.45 -8.18
N GLY A 127 18.56 -0.02 -9.15
CA GLY A 127 18.30 -0.78 -10.37
C GLY A 127 17.46 -2.05 -10.14
N ALA A 128 16.86 -2.22 -8.96
CA ALA A 128 15.96 -3.33 -8.68
C ALA A 128 14.68 -3.23 -9.51
N GLU A 129 14.08 -4.37 -9.87
CA GLU A 129 12.74 -4.38 -10.47
C GLU A 129 11.63 -4.34 -9.43
N ILE A 130 11.93 -4.75 -8.18
CA ILE A 130 11.04 -4.67 -7.01
C ILE A 130 11.79 -3.99 -5.89
N THR A 131 11.13 -3.05 -5.18
CA THR A 131 11.62 -2.52 -3.89
C THR A 131 10.52 -2.70 -2.85
N ALA A 132 10.83 -3.40 -1.78
CA ALA A 132 9.97 -3.56 -0.61
C ALA A 132 10.20 -2.40 0.37
N ILE A 133 9.12 -1.77 0.82
CA ILE A 133 9.16 -0.75 1.87
C ILE A 133 8.96 -1.45 3.20
N CYS A 134 9.89 -1.25 4.12
CA CYS A 134 9.99 -1.95 5.39
C CYS A 134 10.08 -0.98 6.56
N THR A 135 9.95 -1.49 7.77
CA THR A 135 10.17 -0.78 9.04
C THR A 135 11.05 -1.62 9.96
N GLU A 136 11.78 -0.96 10.85
CA GLU A 136 12.50 -1.63 11.94
C GLU A 136 11.56 -2.09 13.06
N ASP A 137 10.39 -1.45 13.20
CA ASP A 137 9.39 -1.84 14.17
C ASP A 137 8.89 -3.27 13.94
N THR A 138 8.56 -3.96 15.02
CA THR A 138 7.97 -5.30 14.96
C THR A 138 6.46 -5.18 15.08
N PRO A 139 5.71 -5.51 14.01
CA PRO A 139 4.25 -5.49 14.06
C PRO A 139 3.67 -6.53 15.02
N GLU A 140 2.56 -6.22 15.69
CA GLU A 140 1.84 -7.11 16.61
C GLU A 140 1.06 -8.25 15.92
N TYR A 141 1.20 -8.40 14.61
CA TYR A 141 0.50 -9.40 13.80
C TYR A 141 1.49 -10.21 12.94
N LYS A 142 1.04 -11.32 12.38
CA LYS A 142 1.84 -12.11 11.44
C LYS A 142 2.27 -11.27 10.24
N HIS A 143 3.55 -11.08 10.07
CA HIS A 143 4.17 -10.25 9.04
C HIS A 143 5.31 -10.98 8.35
N HIS A 144 5.73 -10.45 7.22
CA HIS A 144 6.91 -10.92 6.50
C HIS A 144 8.10 -10.04 6.83
N ARG A 145 9.29 -10.61 6.85
CA ARG A 145 10.55 -9.88 7.07
C ARG A 145 11.48 -10.12 5.90
N TYR A 146 12.22 -9.09 5.55
CA TYR A 146 13.30 -9.17 4.58
C TYR A 146 14.64 -9.08 5.30
N VAL A 147 15.57 -9.97 4.93
CA VAL A 147 16.96 -9.93 5.42
C VAL A 147 17.80 -9.29 4.33
N PRO A 148 18.19 -8.00 4.47
CA PRO A 148 18.99 -7.33 3.48
C PRO A 148 20.45 -7.82 3.54
N ASP A 149 21.13 -7.77 2.39
CA ASP A 149 22.58 -7.89 2.27
C ASP A 149 23.27 -6.53 2.46
N SER A 150 24.61 -6.48 2.27
CA SER A 150 25.42 -5.26 2.36
C SER A 150 25.05 -4.20 1.32
N ASP A 151 24.46 -4.60 0.21
CA ASP A 151 24.10 -3.74 -0.92
C ASP A 151 22.64 -3.25 -0.84
N GLY A 152 21.92 -3.67 0.21
CA GLY A 152 20.53 -3.30 0.45
C GLY A 152 19.51 -4.13 -0.35
N PHE A 153 19.92 -5.29 -0.89
CA PHE A 153 18.99 -6.23 -1.52
C PHE A 153 18.58 -7.34 -0.55
N ALA A 154 17.36 -7.82 -0.67
CA ALA A 154 16.88 -8.94 0.11
C ALA A 154 17.63 -10.22 -0.27
N ARG A 155 18.39 -10.77 0.67
CA ARG A 155 19.03 -12.09 0.55
C ARG A 155 18.00 -13.20 0.69
N ARG A 156 17.01 -13.01 1.56
CA ARG A 156 15.90 -13.93 1.78
C ARG A 156 14.70 -13.22 2.37
N MET A 157 13.56 -13.85 2.25
CA MET A 157 12.29 -13.46 2.88
C MET A 157 11.88 -14.49 3.93
N ILE A 158 11.45 -14.02 5.11
CA ILE A 158 10.97 -14.85 6.21
C ILE A 158 9.46 -14.60 6.34
N PHE A 159 8.68 -15.68 6.32
CA PHE A 159 7.22 -15.60 6.31
C PHE A 159 6.61 -15.72 7.71
N ASN A 160 5.46 -15.09 7.91
CA ASN A 160 4.55 -15.30 9.04
C ASN A 160 5.20 -15.17 10.42
N GLN A 161 6.12 -14.25 10.59
CA GLN A 161 6.72 -13.94 11.88
C GLN A 161 5.72 -13.20 12.77
N THR A 162 5.73 -13.47 14.07
CA THR A 162 4.92 -12.79 15.09
C THR A 162 5.76 -12.00 16.08
N GLU A 163 7.05 -12.24 16.07
CA GLU A 163 8.01 -11.66 17.01
C GLU A 163 9.14 -10.94 16.26
N ALA A 164 9.93 -10.20 17.02
CA ALA A 164 11.15 -9.63 16.52
C ALA A 164 12.11 -10.75 16.09
N GLY A 165 12.82 -10.53 14.99
CA GLY A 165 13.73 -11.52 14.42
C GLY A 165 14.69 -10.88 13.43
N GLU A 166 15.42 -11.70 12.70
CA GLU A 166 16.38 -11.25 11.69
C GLU A 166 15.69 -10.42 10.59
N GLY A 167 16.36 -9.35 10.17
CA GLY A 167 15.91 -8.47 9.10
C GLY A 167 14.85 -7.45 9.53
N VAL A 168 14.20 -6.83 8.56
CA VAL A 168 13.25 -5.73 8.73
C VAL A 168 11.84 -6.16 8.33
N ALA A 169 10.81 -5.64 9.03
CA ALA A 169 9.43 -6.01 8.78
C ALA A 169 8.87 -5.31 7.54
N SER A 170 8.16 -6.05 6.69
CA SER A 170 7.49 -5.52 5.51
C SER A 170 6.26 -4.71 5.90
N LEU A 171 6.13 -3.51 5.35
CA LEU A 171 4.89 -2.72 5.39
C LEU A 171 3.88 -3.19 4.34
N GLU A 172 4.23 -4.20 3.54
CA GLU A 172 3.47 -4.64 2.37
C GLU A 172 3.15 -3.49 1.41
N ALA A 173 4.11 -2.60 1.28
CA ALA A 173 4.15 -1.53 0.29
C ALA A 173 5.36 -1.75 -0.62
N TYR A 174 5.19 -1.56 -1.94
CA TYR A 174 6.17 -1.93 -2.94
C TYR A 174 6.23 -0.92 -4.07
N ILE A 175 7.44 -0.78 -4.65
CA ILE A 175 7.60 -0.27 -6.01
C ILE A 175 7.98 -1.45 -6.89
N ILE A 176 7.33 -1.59 -8.02
CA ILE A 176 7.58 -2.69 -8.97
C ILE A 176 7.57 -2.14 -10.41
N SER A 177 8.41 -2.70 -11.27
CA SER A 177 8.30 -2.40 -12.70
C SER A 177 6.99 -2.95 -13.25
N LYS A 178 6.31 -2.16 -14.10
CA LYS A 178 5.04 -2.57 -14.70
C LYS A 178 5.16 -3.90 -15.45
N ASP A 179 6.22 -4.03 -16.24
CA ASP A 179 6.43 -5.22 -17.07
C ASP A 179 6.59 -6.50 -16.22
N LEU A 180 7.30 -6.40 -15.08
CA LEU A 180 7.41 -7.52 -14.17
C LEU A 180 6.06 -7.83 -13.49
N LEU A 181 5.33 -6.80 -13.07
CA LEU A 181 4.02 -7.00 -12.44
C LEU A 181 3.06 -7.73 -13.39
N VAL A 182 2.94 -7.26 -14.63
CA VAL A 182 2.04 -7.86 -15.63
C VAL A 182 2.43 -9.31 -15.91
N ARG A 183 3.71 -9.57 -16.20
CA ARG A 183 4.20 -10.96 -16.42
C ARG A 183 3.92 -11.85 -15.20
N SER A 184 4.08 -11.34 -13.99
CA SER A 184 3.82 -12.09 -12.77
C SER A 184 2.33 -12.35 -12.56
N MET A 185 1.47 -11.40 -12.89
CA MET A 185 0.01 -11.57 -12.86
C MET A 185 -0.43 -12.68 -13.81
N ASP A 186 0.04 -12.65 -15.08
CA ASP A 186 -0.31 -13.65 -16.10
C ASP A 186 0.18 -15.04 -15.70
N ALA A 187 1.42 -15.16 -15.22
CA ALA A 187 1.99 -16.42 -14.78
C ALA A 187 1.25 -16.99 -13.55
N CYS A 188 0.87 -16.15 -12.62
CA CYS A 188 0.11 -16.56 -11.44
C CYS A 188 -1.32 -16.98 -11.78
N ALA A 189 -1.99 -16.26 -12.69
CA ALA A 189 -3.32 -16.61 -13.17
C ALA A 189 -3.35 -18.00 -13.81
N ALA A 190 -2.36 -18.31 -14.66
CA ALA A 190 -2.25 -19.61 -15.32
C ALA A 190 -2.03 -20.78 -14.34
N GLN A 191 -1.57 -20.50 -13.12
CA GLN A 191 -1.21 -21.50 -12.11
C GLN A 191 -2.11 -21.48 -10.86
N ASN A 192 -3.20 -20.69 -10.86
CA ASN A 192 -4.09 -20.47 -9.71
C ASN A 192 -3.33 -20.04 -8.46
N ARG A 193 -2.38 -19.10 -8.61
CA ARG A 193 -1.60 -18.50 -7.53
C ARG A 193 -2.15 -17.10 -7.23
N TYR A 194 -2.32 -16.77 -5.94
CA TYR A 194 -3.07 -15.57 -5.53
C TYR A 194 -2.29 -14.61 -4.63
N HIS A 195 -1.17 -15.07 -4.05
CA HIS A 195 -0.45 -14.33 -3.01
C HIS A 195 0.81 -13.66 -3.55
N PHE A 196 0.85 -12.34 -3.56
CA PHE A 196 1.98 -11.58 -4.08
C PHE A 196 3.31 -11.93 -3.39
N HIS A 197 3.31 -12.05 -2.07
CA HIS A 197 4.55 -12.34 -1.32
C HIS A 197 5.13 -13.71 -1.64
N ARG A 198 4.28 -14.75 -1.61
CA ARG A 198 4.72 -16.13 -1.81
C ARG A 198 4.94 -16.45 -3.27
N ASP A 199 4.00 -16.02 -4.11
CA ASP A 199 3.91 -16.50 -5.48
C ASP A 199 4.66 -15.60 -6.47
N VAL A 200 4.94 -14.33 -6.09
CA VAL A 200 5.74 -13.40 -6.91
C VAL A 200 7.08 -13.13 -6.26
N ILE A 201 7.12 -12.52 -5.06
CA ILE A 201 8.39 -12.04 -4.48
C ILE A 201 9.32 -13.21 -4.15
N ALA A 202 8.82 -14.25 -3.44
CA ALA A 202 9.67 -15.39 -3.09
C ALA A 202 10.18 -16.12 -4.34
N SER A 203 9.28 -16.40 -5.30
CA SER A 203 9.68 -17.03 -6.55
C SER A 203 10.68 -16.17 -7.35
N TYR A 204 10.53 -14.84 -7.32
CA TYR A 204 11.47 -13.92 -7.97
C TYR A 204 12.86 -13.97 -7.32
N LEU A 205 12.93 -13.99 -5.98
CA LEU A 205 14.19 -14.17 -5.23
C LEU A 205 14.85 -15.53 -5.49
N GLU A 206 14.05 -16.62 -5.47
CA GLU A 206 14.53 -17.99 -5.74
C GLU A 206 15.13 -18.12 -7.15
N ASN A 207 14.64 -17.36 -8.11
CA ASN A 207 15.16 -17.31 -9.47
C ASN A 207 16.31 -16.28 -9.63
N GLY A 208 16.90 -15.79 -8.55
CA GLY A 208 18.04 -14.88 -8.57
C GLY A 208 17.67 -13.41 -8.85
N GLY A 209 16.38 -13.06 -8.78
CA GLY A 209 15.92 -11.70 -8.93
C GLY A 209 16.33 -10.83 -7.74
N LYS A 210 16.58 -9.54 -7.98
CA LYS A 210 17.00 -8.58 -6.95
C LYS A 210 15.81 -7.78 -6.45
N VAL A 211 15.49 -7.96 -5.16
CA VAL A 211 14.48 -7.16 -4.44
C VAL A 211 15.20 -6.16 -3.55
N GLY A 212 15.09 -4.87 -3.84
CA GLY A 212 15.62 -3.81 -2.99
C GLY A 212 14.82 -3.73 -1.68
N VAL A 213 15.50 -3.39 -0.60
CA VAL A 213 14.89 -3.18 0.72
C VAL A 213 15.07 -1.71 1.10
N TYR A 214 13.96 -0.99 1.21
CA TYR A 214 13.95 0.38 1.70
C TYR A 214 13.37 0.40 3.11
N VAL A 215 14.16 0.83 4.09
CA VAL A 215 13.71 0.95 5.48
C VAL A 215 13.21 2.37 5.72
N HIS A 216 11.93 2.49 6.00
CA HIS A 216 11.29 3.77 6.34
C HIS A 216 11.73 4.22 7.74
N PRO A 217 12.30 5.43 7.88
CA PRO A 217 12.88 5.87 9.14
C PRO A 217 11.84 6.43 10.14
N GLY A 218 10.58 6.61 9.71
CA GLY A 218 9.52 7.24 10.49
C GLY A 218 8.48 6.25 10.99
N TYR A 219 7.44 6.82 11.61
CA TYR A 219 6.29 6.04 12.06
C TYR A 219 5.57 5.39 10.88
N ALA A 220 5.41 4.08 10.96
CA ALA A 220 4.66 3.31 9.98
C ALA A 220 4.04 2.08 10.65
N LYS A 221 2.72 2.03 10.70
CA LYS A 221 1.96 0.89 11.24
C LYS A 221 0.82 0.50 10.31
N ARG A 222 0.77 -0.77 9.98
CA ARG A 222 -0.36 -1.34 9.26
C ARG A 222 -1.42 -1.82 10.26
N ILE A 223 -2.63 -1.31 10.14
CA ILE A 223 -3.71 -1.53 11.09
C ILE A 223 -4.55 -2.73 10.64
N ARG A 224 -4.39 -3.88 11.34
CA ARG A 224 -5.05 -5.15 11.00
C ARG A 224 -5.93 -5.72 12.13
N SER A 225 -5.91 -5.10 13.31
CA SER A 225 -6.70 -5.52 14.45
C SER A 225 -7.28 -4.33 15.20
N VAL A 226 -8.27 -4.57 16.04
CA VAL A 226 -8.83 -3.53 16.92
C VAL A 226 -7.78 -3.03 17.92
N GLY A 227 -6.94 -3.94 18.44
CA GLY A 227 -5.81 -3.59 19.32
C GLY A 227 -4.82 -2.64 18.60
N ALA A 228 -4.36 -3.02 17.41
CA ALA A 228 -3.47 -2.16 16.60
C ALA A 228 -4.11 -0.80 16.27
N TYR A 229 -5.42 -0.76 15.98
CA TYR A 229 -6.15 0.49 15.76
C TYR A 229 -6.13 1.38 17.00
N PHE A 230 -6.42 0.82 18.18
CA PHE A 230 -6.42 1.54 19.44
C PHE A 230 -5.01 2.06 19.77
N THR A 231 -4.00 1.18 19.74
CA THR A 231 -2.60 1.55 20.02
C THR A 231 -2.12 2.65 19.07
N SER A 232 -2.37 2.51 17.77
CA SER A 232 -1.98 3.52 16.79
C SER A 232 -2.73 4.84 16.97
N SER A 233 -4.01 4.81 17.37
CA SER A 233 -4.77 6.04 17.68
C SER A 233 -4.19 6.76 18.90
N MET A 234 -3.76 6.01 19.93
CA MET A 234 -3.09 6.57 21.11
C MET A 234 -1.70 7.10 20.77
N ASP A 235 -0.96 6.43 19.89
CA ASP A 235 0.35 6.90 19.42
C ASP A 235 0.25 8.28 18.74
N MET A 236 -0.83 8.56 18.02
CA MET A 236 -1.05 9.86 17.36
C MET A 236 -1.27 11.03 18.34
N LEU A 237 -1.55 10.76 19.62
CA LEU A 237 -1.63 11.79 20.65
C LEU A 237 -0.25 12.24 21.14
N LYS A 238 0.81 11.50 20.83
CA LYS A 238 2.20 11.90 21.14
C LYS A 238 2.63 13.00 20.17
N ALA A 239 3.25 14.07 20.70
CA ALA A 239 3.61 15.25 19.91
C ALA A 239 4.51 14.91 18.69
N GLU A 240 5.44 13.99 18.86
CA GLU A 240 6.33 13.50 17.81
C GLU A 240 5.60 12.84 16.63
N ASN A 241 4.52 12.10 16.90
CA ASN A 241 3.72 11.42 15.90
C ASN A 241 2.63 12.33 15.30
N MET A 242 2.15 13.30 16.07
CA MET A 242 1.16 14.28 15.61
C MET A 242 1.70 15.14 14.48
N GLN A 243 2.99 15.48 14.46
CA GLN A 243 3.63 16.16 13.34
C GLN A 243 3.60 15.31 12.05
N LEU A 244 3.72 13.98 12.17
CA LEU A 244 3.62 13.06 11.05
C LEU A 244 2.21 13.05 10.46
N ALA A 245 1.19 13.05 11.30
CA ALA A 245 -0.20 13.17 10.87
C ALA A 245 -0.45 14.54 10.19
N LEU A 246 0.03 15.64 10.76
CA LEU A 246 -0.12 16.98 10.20
C LEU A 246 0.51 17.12 8.81
N LEU A 247 1.66 16.51 8.51
CA LEU A 247 2.29 16.58 7.19
C LEU A 247 1.45 15.90 6.11
N VAL A 248 0.78 14.80 6.42
CA VAL A 248 -0.21 14.18 5.53
C VAL A 248 -1.41 15.11 5.33
N LEU A 249 -1.77 15.87 6.37
CA LEU A 249 -2.94 16.71 6.45
C LEU A 249 -2.78 18.07 5.75
N LEU A 250 -1.57 18.59 5.66
CA LEU A 250 -1.28 19.87 4.96
C LEU A 250 -1.59 19.79 3.45
N VAL A 251 -1.65 18.60 2.90
CA VAL A 251 -2.02 18.40 1.50
C VAL A 251 -3.51 18.70 1.26
N GLN A 252 -4.39 18.27 2.14
CA GLN A 252 -5.82 18.55 2.04
C GLN A 252 -6.19 20.01 2.42
N CYS A 253 -5.27 20.75 3.05
CA CYS A 253 -5.48 22.13 3.48
C CYS A 253 -4.90 23.19 2.52
N ARG A 254 -4.43 22.86 1.32
CA ARG A 254 -3.95 23.88 0.38
C ARG A 254 -5.00 24.93 0.03
N GLU A 255 -6.29 24.59 0.06
CA GLU A 255 -7.37 25.57 -0.11
C GLU A 255 -7.52 26.52 1.10
N CYS A 256 -7.10 26.13 2.31
CA CYS A 256 -7.16 26.99 3.48
C CYS A 256 -6.05 28.06 3.51
N TYR A 257 -4.93 27.84 2.82
CA TYR A 257 -3.81 28.81 2.78
C TYR A 257 -3.97 29.91 1.73
N GLN A 258 -4.93 29.79 0.81
CA GLN A 258 -5.25 30.87 -0.15
C GLN A 258 -6.23 31.91 0.40
N LEU A 259 -6.73 31.72 1.62
CA LEU A 259 -7.68 32.63 2.28
C LEU A 259 -7.08 33.36 3.51
N MET A 260 -5.79 33.28 3.74
CA MET A 260 -5.03 34.13 4.65
C MET A 260 -3.95 34.92 3.87
#